data_521130efeae29cc6eafd6db5a433aaa8
#
_entry.id   521130efeae29cc6eafd6db5a433aaa8
#
_cell.length_a   1.000
_cell.length_b   1.000
_cell.length_c   1.000
_cell.angle_alpha   90.00
_cell.angle_beta   90.00
_cell.angle_gamma   90.00
#
_symmetry.space_group_name_H-M   'P 1'
#
loop_
_entity.id
_entity.type
_entity.pdbx_description
1 polymer ?
#
loop_
_entity_poly.entity_id
_entity_poly.type
_entity_poly.pdbx_seq_one_letter_code
_entity_poly.pdbx_strand_id
1 'polypeptide(L)'
;MTNMDLLHKVDMDIVKEVVRICDAHGLKYFMLGGTMLGAVRHGGFIPWDDDIDLGMPREDYEKFLEIAPQELPSHMKTVNYRTDRKFQYYITRVLDTDTKVIEERIGNENKYTNASIDIFPIDGTPNNKFKRKIYFFRVLYHRALMSLCYKDSIDRKRKRSFKEKVLLWVMERIPVNKLTTPYKQKCKIDKLLRSQKVEGSLYIGNIMGAYRTREIVPAEFYGEGKFYPFEDIELRGMADADAYLTFTYGDYMQLPPEDQRKTHFKILEIHGQTVAEE
;
A
#
# COMPACT_ATOMS: atom_id res chain seq x y z
N MET A 1 10.97 12.11 22.56
CA MET A 1 10.77 11.48 21.23
C MET A 1 9.49 10.71 21.38
N THR A 2 8.47 11.10 20.65
CA THR A 2 7.15 10.46 20.73
C THR A 2 7.19 9.04 20.14
N ASN A 3 6.16 8.23 20.42
CA ASN A 3 6.02 6.90 19.84
C ASN A 3 5.97 6.97 18.29
N MET A 4 5.38 8.05 17.75
CA MET A 4 5.33 8.31 16.32
C MET A 4 6.71 8.66 15.75
N ASP A 5 7.49 9.52 16.44
CA ASP A 5 8.86 9.84 16.00
C ASP A 5 9.74 8.60 15.91
N LEU A 6 9.54 7.65 16.84
CA LEU A 6 10.26 6.37 16.83
C LEU A 6 9.84 5.49 15.66
N LEU A 7 8.54 5.42 15.35
CA LEU A 7 8.02 4.68 14.19
C LEU A 7 8.56 5.26 12.89
N HIS A 8 8.44 6.58 12.71
CA HIS A 8 8.98 7.29 11.54
C HIS A 8 10.47 7.03 11.35
N LYS A 9 11.26 7.00 12.46
CA LYS A 9 12.69 6.70 12.36
C LYS A 9 12.93 5.29 11.82
N VAL A 10 12.22 4.28 12.30
CA VAL A 10 12.35 2.90 11.81
C VAL A 10 11.92 2.81 10.33
N ASP A 11 10.82 3.45 9.96
CA ASP A 11 10.34 3.45 8.58
C ASP A 11 11.33 4.16 7.64
N MET A 12 12.02 5.22 8.13
CA MET A 12 13.13 5.86 7.41
C MET A 12 14.32 4.92 7.23
N ASP A 13 14.68 4.13 8.22
CA ASP A 13 15.76 3.15 8.09
C ASP A 13 15.40 2.08 7.04
N ILE A 14 14.15 1.62 7.01
CA ILE A 14 13.67 0.66 6.00
C ILE A 14 13.67 1.30 4.60
N VAL A 15 13.12 2.52 4.44
CA VAL A 15 13.05 3.15 3.12
C VAL A 15 14.43 3.46 2.55
N LYS A 16 15.39 3.85 3.38
CA LYS A 16 16.78 4.06 2.95
C LYS A 16 17.39 2.80 2.33
N GLU A 17 17.16 1.63 2.93
CA GLU A 17 17.63 0.35 2.38
C GLU A 17 16.92 -0.02 1.08
N VAL A 18 15.60 0.22 0.99
CA VAL A 18 14.86 0.02 -0.27
C VAL A 18 15.39 0.93 -1.38
N VAL A 19 15.62 2.21 -1.09
CA VAL A 19 16.18 3.18 -2.05
C VAL A 19 17.59 2.78 -2.46
N ARG A 20 18.46 2.38 -1.51
CA ARG A 20 19.81 1.88 -1.81
C ARG A 20 19.77 0.74 -2.83
N ILE A 21 18.88 -0.22 -2.64
CA ILE A 21 18.73 -1.35 -3.58
C ILE A 21 18.22 -0.85 -4.94
N CYS A 22 17.22 0.04 -4.94
CA CYS A 22 16.68 0.59 -6.18
C CYS A 22 17.76 1.34 -6.99
N ASP A 23 18.54 2.19 -6.33
CA ASP A 23 19.59 2.97 -6.98
C ASP A 23 20.72 2.08 -7.50
N ALA A 24 21.15 1.08 -6.72
CA ALA A 24 22.20 0.14 -7.12
C ALA A 24 21.83 -0.67 -8.39
N HIS A 25 20.55 -0.95 -8.60
CA HIS A 25 20.04 -1.77 -9.70
C HIS A 25 19.25 -0.97 -10.76
N GLY A 26 19.21 0.35 -10.65
CA GLY A 26 18.51 1.23 -11.58
C GLY A 26 16.99 0.97 -11.63
N LEU A 27 16.39 0.58 -10.50
CA LEU A 27 14.97 0.32 -10.39
C LEU A 27 14.20 1.63 -10.13
N LYS A 28 13.09 1.83 -10.85
CA LYS A 28 12.22 2.99 -10.64
C LYS A 28 11.23 2.70 -9.50
N TYR A 29 11.06 3.69 -8.63
CA TYR A 29 10.02 3.72 -7.62
C TYR A 29 9.41 5.12 -7.56
N PHE A 30 8.25 5.26 -6.93
CA PHE A 30 7.55 6.53 -6.73
C PHE A 30 6.88 6.54 -5.37
N MET A 31 6.95 7.65 -4.66
CA MET A 31 6.08 7.88 -3.50
C MET A 31 4.62 7.87 -3.95
N LEU A 32 3.74 7.21 -3.20
CA LEU A 32 2.31 7.16 -3.45
C LEU A 32 1.52 7.81 -2.32
N GLY A 33 0.27 8.11 -2.56
CA GLY A 33 -0.71 8.42 -1.54
C GLY A 33 -0.28 9.47 -0.53
N GLY A 34 -0.37 9.12 0.75
CA GLY A 34 0.01 9.94 1.90
C GLY A 34 1.47 10.33 1.89
N THR A 35 2.37 9.42 1.50
CA THR A 35 3.81 9.69 1.41
C THR A 35 4.13 10.80 0.41
N MET A 36 3.51 10.78 -0.79
CA MET A 36 3.68 11.86 -1.77
C MET A 36 3.09 13.19 -1.28
N LEU A 37 1.94 13.14 -0.62
CA LEU A 37 1.32 14.33 0.00
C LEU A 37 2.20 14.88 1.12
N GLY A 38 2.77 14.02 1.95
CA GLY A 38 3.70 14.38 3.01
C GLY A 38 4.93 15.09 2.47
N ALA A 39 5.59 14.54 1.46
CA ALA A 39 6.74 15.15 0.80
C ALA A 39 6.44 16.57 0.30
N VAL A 40 5.32 16.77 -0.40
CA VAL A 40 4.97 18.07 -0.99
C VAL A 40 4.52 19.09 0.06
N ARG A 41 3.73 18.67 1.06
CA ARG A 41 3.08 19.59 2.01
C ARG A 41 3.90 19.83 3.28
N HIS A 42 4.67 18.81 3.72
CA HIS A 42 5.39 18.84 4.99
C HIS A 42 6.91 18.68 4.83
N GLY A 43 7.40 18.26 3.67
CA GLY A 43 8.80 17.92 3.44
C GLY A 43 9.22 16.60 4.11
N GLY A 44 8.27 15.75 4.47
CA GLY A 44 8.46 14.50 5.19
C GLY A 44 7.13 13.83 5.49
N PHE A 45 7.04 13.12 6.60
CA PHE A 45 5.79 12.53 7.04
C PHE A 45 4.69 13.56 7.29
N ILE A 46 3.46 13.17 7.01
CA ILE A 46 2.31 13.85 7.60
C ILE A 46 2.34 13.51 9.11
N PRO A 47 2.25 14.48 10.04
CA PRO A 47 2.53 14.25 11.47
C PRO A 47 1.71 13.16 12.17
N TRP A 48 0.59 12.74 11.58
CA TRP A 48 -0.29 11.68 12.09
C TRP A 48 -0.37 10.47 11.16
N ASP A 49 0.46 10.41 10.11
CA ASP A 49 0.57 9.29 9.19
C ASP A 49 1.62 8.30 9.71
N ASP A 50 1.32 7.03 9.63
CA ASP A 50 2.08 5.97 10.28
C ASP A 50 2.63 4.92 9.30
N ASP A 51 2.72 5.28 8.01
CA ASP A 51 3.24 4.40 6.96
C ASP A 51 3.97 5.14 5.83
N ILE A 52 4.76 4.39 5.07
CA ILE A 52 5.37 4.82 3.80
C ILE A 52 4.85 3.91 2.69
N ASP A 53 4.26 4.54 1.68
CA ASP A 53 3.77 3.88 0.48
C ASP A 53 4.67 4.17 -0.74
N LEU A 54 5.30 3.15 -1.29
CA LEU A 54 6.05 3.23 -2.54
C LEU A 54 5.39 2.41 -3.63
N GLY A 55 5.38 2.93 -4.85
CA GLY A 55 4.94 2.21 -6.04
C GLY A 55 6.09 1.93 -6.97
N MET A 56 6.19 0.72 -7.51
CA MET A 56 7.20 0.39 -8.52
C MET A 56 6.51 -0.07 -9.81
N PRO A 57 6.93 0.41 -10.99
CA PRO A 57 6.50 -0.18 -12.26
C PRO A 57 6.65 -1.69 -12.21
N ARG A 58 5.70 -2.43 -12.79
CA ARG A 58 5.63 -3.90 -12.64
C ARG A 58 6.96 -4.62 -12.88
N GLU A 59 7.71 -4.22 -13.88
CA GLU A 59 9.00 -4.86 -14.21
C GLU A 59 10.05 -4.61 -13.13
N ASP A 60 10.12 -3.39 -12.60
CA ASP A 60 11.03 -3.03 -11.50
C ASP A 60 10.59 -3.66 -10.19
N TYR A 61 9.28 -3.75 -9.93
CA TYR A 61 8.72 -4.46 -8.79
C TYR A 61 9.14 -5.93 -8.76
N GLU A 62 9.05 -6.63 -9.90
CA GLU A 62 9.44 -8.05 -9.96
C GLU A 62 10.95 -8.23 -9.74
N LYS A 63 11.78 -7.37 -10.34
CA LYS A 63 13.24 -7.38 -10.11
C LYS A 63 13.56 -7.08 -8.64
N PHE A 64 12.88 -6.10 -8.03
CA PHE A 64 13.06 -5.81 -6.61
C PHE A 64 12.76 -7.03 -5.74
N LEU A 65 11.69 -7.78 -6.02
CA LEU A 65 11.35 -9.00 -5.28
C LEU A 65 12.38 -10.13 -5.39
N GLU A 66 13.13 -10.18 -6.49
CA GLU A 66 14.20 -11.14 -6.69
C GLU A 66 15.50 -10.74 -5.96
N ILE A 67 15.80 -9.45 -5.92
CA ILE A 67 17.05 -8.89 -5.40
C ILE A 67 16.99 -8.65 -3.89
N ALA A 68 15.93 -8.00 -3.42
CA ALA A 68 15.82 -7.52 -2.05
C ALA A 68 16.03 -8.59 -0.97
N PRO A 69 15.57 -9.85 -1.11
CA PRO A 69 15.82 -10.87 -0.10
C PRO A 69 17.31 -11.21 0.12
N GLN A 70 18.17 -10.85 -0.82
CA GLN A 70 19.62 -11.15 -0.78
C GLN A 70 20.43 -9.93 -0.32
N GLU A 71 19.90 -8.72 -0.47
CA GLU A 71 20.61 -7.47 -0.21
C GLU A 71 20.12 -6.70 1.00
N LEU A 72 18.92 -7.00 1.50
CA LEU A 72 18.42 -6.40 2.73
C LEU A 72 19.25 -6.84 3.94
N PRO A 73 19.46 -5.97 4.95
CA PRO A 73 20.04 -6.34 6.23
C PRO A 73 19.33 -7.54 6.86
N SER A 74 20.02 -8.33 7.68
CA SER A 74 19.52 -9.58 8.26
C SER A 74 18.26 -9.41 9.13
N HIS A 75 18.05 -8.21 9.70
CA HIS A 75 16.85 -7.86 10.48
C HIS A 75 15.70 -7.35 9.60
N MET A 76 15.89 -7.22 8.28
CA MET A 76 14.84 -6.81 7.37
C MET A 76 14.46 -7.94 6.41
N LYS A 77 13.20 -8.01 6.04
CA LYS A 77 12.72 -8.99 5.04
C LYS A 77 11.53 -8.50 4.25
N THR A 78 11.40 -9.03 3.04
CA THR A 78 10.20 -8.85 2.22
C THR A 78 9.15 -9.90 2.57
N VAL A 79 7.89 -9.47 2.71
CA VAL A 79 6.73 -10.35 2.90
C VAL A 79 5.63 -9.98 1.92
N ASN A 80 5.11 -10.96 1.20
CA ASN A 80 3.97 -10.81 0.31
C ASN A 80 3.18 -12.12 0.21
N TYR A 81 2.07 -12.12 -0.52
CA TYR A 81 1.21 -13.30 -0.65
C TYR A 81 1.87 -14.50 -1.36
N ARG A 82 3.02 -14.31 -2.06
CA ARG A 82 3.75 -15.39 -2.73
C ARG A 82 4.67 -16.12 -1.75
N THR A 83 5.29 -15.35 -0.82
CA THR A 83 6.17 -15.88 0.23
C THR A 83 5.38 -16.38 1.44
N ASP A 84 4.27 -15.70 1.78
CA ASP A 84 3.34 -16.13 2.84
C ASP A 84 1.90 -16.15 2.33
N ARG A 85 1.32 -17.35 2.15
CA ARG A 85 -0.06 -17.53 1.69
C ARG A 85 -1.11 -16.98 2.65
N LYS A 86 -0.77 -16.73 3.91
CA LYS A 86 -1.64 -16.13 4.94
C LYS A 86 -1.61 -14.61 4.88
N PHE A 87 -0.61 -14.02 4.23
CA PHE A 87 -0.51 -12.57 4.08
C PHE A 87 -1.76 -11.99 3.41
N GLN A 88 -2.44 -11.07 4.07
CA GLN A 88 -3.79 -10.63 3.68
C GLN A 88 -3.80 -9.72 2.46
N TYR A 89 -2.76 -8.90 2.28
CA TYR A 89 -2.71 -7.84 1.29
C TYR A 89 -2.18 -8.30 -0.07
N TYR A 90 -2.45 -7.52 -1.10
CA TYR A 90 -1.89 -7.69 -2.45
C TYR A 90 -0.78 -6.64 -2.69
N ILE A 91 0.19 -6.62 -1.82
CA ILE A 91 1.36 -5.72 -1.83
C ILE A 91 2.56 -6.53 -1.37
N THR A 92 3.73 -5.92 -1.39
CA THR A 92 4.90 -6.41 -0.65
C THR A 92 5.17 -5.45 0.50
N ARG A 93 5.42 -5.97 1.68
CA ARG A 93 5.98 -5.23 2.81
C ARG A 93 7.46 -5.52 2.92
N VAL A 94 8.24 -4.46 3.13
CA VAL A 94 9.57 -4.59 3.70
C VAL A 94 9.44 -4.25 5.16
N LEU A 95 9.73 -5.20 6.02
CA LEU A 95 9.55 -5.07 7.46
C LEU A 95 10.85 -5.29 8.22
N ASP A 96 10.97 -4.62 9.36
CA ASP A 96 12.05 -4.79 10.32
C ASP A 96 11.63 -5.81 11.38
N THR A 97 12.29 -6.99 11.40
CA THR A 97 11.96 -8.10 12.29
C THR A 97 12.30 -7.83 13.77
N ASP A 98 13.17 -6.86 14.02
CA ASP A 98 13.63 -6.51 15.37
C ASP A 98 12.74 -5.46 16.04
N THR A 99 11.60 -5.14 15.42
CA THR A 99 10.58 -4.25 15.96
C THR A 99 9.30 -5.00 16.30
N LYS A 100 8.52 -4.44 17.23
CA LYS A 100 7.18 -4.91 17.54
C LYS A 100 6.22 -3.73 17.56
N VAL A 101 5.22 -3.81 16.71
CA VAL A 101 4.20 -2.77 16.50
C VAL A 101 2.83 -3.36 16.78
N ILE A 102 1.95 -2.56 17.36
CA ILE A 102 0.55 -2.89 17.56
C ILE A 102 -0.31 -2.04 16.60
N GLU A 103 -1.14 -2.71 15.80
CA GLU A 103 -2.19 -2.07 15.01
C GLU A 103 -3.46 -2.00 15.87
N GLU A 104 -3.81 -0.81 16.34
CA GLU A 104 -5.02 -0.57 17.14
C GLU A 104 -6.25 -0.60 16.23
N ARG A 105 -7.18 -1.52 16.50
CA ARG A 105 -8.39 -1.70 15.68
C ARG A 105 -9.65 -1.40 16.47
N ILE A 106 -10.44 -0.45 16.02
CA ILE A 106 -11.73 -0.14 16.63
C ILE A 106 -12.68 -1.33 16.43
N GLY A 107 -13.01 -2.00 17.55
CA GLY A 107 -14.02 -3.07 17.59
C GLY A 107 -13.54 -4.47 17.23
N ASN A 108 -12.25 -4.65 16.97
CA ASN A 108 -11.58 -5.94 16.78
C ASN A 108 -10.43 -6.11 17.79
N GLU A 109 -9.88 -7.32 17.89
CA GLU A 109 -8.63 -7.54 18.61
C GLU A 109 -7.48 -6.81 17.92
N ASN A 110 -6.61 -6.19 18.71
CA ASN A 110 -5.41 -5.56 18.23
C ASN A 110 -4.52 -6.58 17.54
N LYS A 111 -3.82 -6.15 16.50
CA LYS A 111 -2.93 -7.02 15.75
C LYS A 111 -1.49 -6.62 15.98
N TYR A 112 -0.66 -7.58 16.37
CA TYR A 112 0.78 -7.40 16.47
C TYR A 112 1.43 -7.65 15.12
N THR A 113 2.37 -6.78 14.76
CA THR A 113 3.14 -6.82 13.52
C THR A 113 4.53 -6.24 13.77
N ASN A 114 5.31 -6.05 12.73
CA ASN A 114 6.59 -5.34 12.75
C ASN A 114 6.41 -3.99 12.03
N ALA A 115 7.26 -3.01 12.30
CA ALA A 115 7.36 -1.78 11.51
C ALA A 115 7.68 -2.15 10.05
N SER A 116 7.05 -1.48 9.10
CA SER A 116 7.14 -1.86 7.69
C SER A 116 6.69 -0.77 6.75
N ILE A 117 7.30 -0.71 5.58
CA ILE A 117 6.82 0.11 4.47
C ILE A 117 6.10 -0.76 3.43
N ASP A 118 5.14 -0.18 2.74
CA ASP A 118 4.33 -0.85 1.74
C ASP A 118 4.86 -0.58 0.33
N ILE A 119 5.09 -1.64 -0.46
CA ILE A 119 5.53 -1.54 -1.86
C ILE A 119 4.45 -2.11 -2.77
N PHE A 120 3.92 -1.25 -3.62
CA PHE A 120 2.83 -1.54 -4.53
C PHE A 120 3.34 -1.76 -5.96
N PRO A 121 2.88 -2.79 -6.67
CA PRO A 121 3.08 -2.86 -8.11
C PRO A 121 2.23 -1.79 -8.82
N ILE A 122 2.84 -1.03 -9.70
CA ILE A 122 2.16 -0.14 -10.63
C ILE A 122 1.96 -0.91 -11.94
N ASP A 123 0.72 -1.05 -12.36
CA ASP A 123 0.33 -1.77 -13.57
C ASP A 123 -0.30 -0.85 -14.61
N GLY A 124 -0.15 -1.22 -15.87
CA GLY A 124 -0.85 -0.58 -16.97
C GLY A 124 -2.33 -0.92 -17.01
N THR A 125 -3.07 -0.19 -17.83
CA THR A 125 -4.47 -0.49 -18.12
C THR A 125 -4.76 -0.45 -19.63
N PRO A 126 -5.80 -1.12 -20.13
CA PRO A 126 -6.18 -1.01 -21.54
C PRO A 126 -6.49 0.44 -21.92
N ASN A 127 -5.89 0.95 -23.00
CA ASN A 127 -6.13 2.32 -23.49
C ASN A 127 -7.56 2.51 -23.98
N ASN A 128 -8.15 1.47 -24.58
CA ASN A 128 -9.55 1.51 -25.00
C ASN A 128 -10.49 1.57 -23.78
N LYS A 129 -11.34 2.60 -23.71
CA LYS A 129 -12.25 2.87 -22.59
C LYS A 129 -13.19 1.67 -22.25
N PHE A 130 -13.71 0.99 -23.27
CA PHE A 130 -14.61 -0.15 -23.05
C PHE A 130 -13.84 -1.37 -22.53
N LYS A 131 -12.69 -1.70 -23.14
CA LYS A 131 -11.81 -2.79 -22.63
C LYS A 131 -11.35 -2.51 -21.21
N ARG A 132 -11.03 -1.25 -20.88
CA ARG A 132 -10.63 -0.84 -19.52
C ARG A 132 -11.76 -1.03 -18.51
N LYS A 133 -13.01 -0.72 -18.87
CA LYS A 133 -14.16 -1.01 -17.98
C LYS A 133 -14.32 -2.50 -17.70
N ILE A 134 -14.18 -3.36 -18.73
CA ILE A 134 -14.23 -4.81 -18.56
C ILE A 134 -13.07 -5.31 -17.70
N TYR A 135 -11.87 -4.77 -17.91
CA TYR A 135 -10.69 -5.09 -17.12
C TYR A 135 -10.90 -4.75 -15.65
N PHE A 136 -11.36 -3.53 -15.32
CA PHE A 136 -11.68 -3.13 -13.96
C PHE A 136 -12.75 -4.02 -13.33
N PHE A 137 -13.81 -4.32 -14.05
CA PHE A 137 -14.85 -5.22 -13.56
C PHE A 137 -14.26 -6.59 -13.17
N ARG A 138 -13.41 -7.17 -14.01
CA ARG A 138 -12.79 -8.48 -13.74
C ARG A 138 -11.89 -8.43 -12.50
N VAL A 139 -11.05 -7.41 -12.38
CA VAL A 139 -10.16 -7.24 -11.21
C VAL A 139 -10.99 -7.06 -9.93
N LEU A 140 -11.98 -6.15 -9.96
CA LEU A 140 -12.85 -5.87 -8.81
C LEU A 140 -13.72 -7.08 -8.43
N TYR A 141 -14.16 -7.88 -9.39
CA TYR A 141 -14.86 -9.16 -9.15
C TYR A 141 -13.98 -10.11 -8.33
N HIS A 142 -12.75 -10.35 -8.76
CA HIS A 142 -11.83 -11.21 -8.02
C HIS A 142 -11.44 -10.62 -6.64
N ARG A 143 -11.30 -9.30 -6.55
CA ARG A 143 -11.09 -8.60 -5.27
C ARG A 143 -12.28 -8.80 -4.33
N ALA A 144 -13.51 -8.72 -4.82
CA ALA A 144 -14.71 -9.00 -4.03
C ALA A 144 -14.74 -10.46 -3.54
N LEU A 145 -14.46 -11.43 -4.42
CA LEU A 145 -14.36 -12.85 -4.02
C LEU A 145 -13.27 -13.07 -2.96
N MET A 146 -12.13 -12.39 -3.07
CA MET A 146 -11.07 -12.44 -2.06
C MET A 146 -11.56 -11.89 -0.72
N SER A 147 -12.23 -10.74 -0.72
CA SER A 147 -12.79 -10.14 0.51
C SER A 147 -13.82 -11.03 1.18
N LEU A 148 -14.62 -11.77 0.39
CA LEU A 148 -15.57 -12.76 0.88
C LEU A 148 -14.92 -13.92 1.63
N CYS A 149 -13.69 -14.27 1.27
CA CYS A 149 -12.94 -15.31 1.97
C CYS A 149 -12.48 -14.84 3.38
N TYR A 150 -12.41 -13.54 3.62
CA TYR A 150 -12.04 -12.92 4.91
C TYR A 150 -13.26 -12.44 5.71
N LYS A 151 -14.44 -13.03 5.47
CA LYS A 151 -15.70 -12.60 6.13
C LYS A 151 -15.64 -12.57 7.66
N ASP A 152 -14.81 -13.41 8.28
CA ASP A 152 -14.65 -13.45 9.73
C ASP A 152 -13.85 -12.26 10.28
N SER A 153 -13.11 -11.55 9.42
CA SER A 153 -12.38 -10.30 9.76
C SER A 153 -13.19 -9.02 9.48
N ILE A 154 -14.46 -9.15 9.05
CA ILE A 154 -15.30 -7.99 8.76
C ILE A 154 -15.71 -7.34 10.09
N ASP A 155 -15.35 -6.06 10.26
CA ASP A 155 -15.84 -5.27 11.41
C ASP A 155 -17.36 -5.20 11.41
N ARG A 156 -17.98 -5.97 12.31
CA ARG A 156 -19.45 -6.03 12.45
C ARG A 156 -20.05 -4.83 13.16
N LYS A 157 -19.25 -4.02 13.84
CA LYS A 157 -19.70 -2.83 14.60
C LYS A 157 -19.80 -1.58 13.72
N ARG A 158 -19.18 -1.57 12.54
CA ARG A 158 -19.25 -0.45 11.61
C ARG A 158 -20.70 -0.18 11.16
N LYS A 159 -21.14 1.06 11.27
CA LYS A 159 -22.42 1.49 10.70
C LYS A 159 -22.42 1.31 9.17
N ARG A 160 -23.39 0.56 8.65
CA ARG A 160 -23.51 0.24 7.22
C ARG A 160 -24.84 0.67 6.68
N SER A 161 -24.87 1.06 5.40
CA SER A 161 -26.09 1.33 4.67
C SER A 161 -26.94 0.05 4.52
N PHE A 162 -28.23 0.20 4.25
CA PHE A 162 -29.13 -0.93 4.02
C PHE A 162 -28.63 -1.84 2.88
N LYS A 163 -28.12 -1.27 1.79
CA LYS A 163 -27.57 -2.03 0.65
C LYS A 163 -26.35 -2.87 1.05
N GLU A 164 -25.46 -2.32 1.88
CA GLU A 164 -24.29 -3.05 2.40
C GLU A 164 -24.72 -4.18 3.36
N LYS A 165 -25.75 -3.98 4.18
CA LYS A 165 -26.30 -5.03 5.06
C LYS A 165 -26.89 -6.19 4.26
N VAL A 166 -27.68 -5.89 3.21
CA VAL A 166 -28.24 -6.91 2.32
C VAL A 166 -27.13 -7.67 1.60
N LEU A 167 -26.12 -6.96 1.10
CA LEU A 167 -24.97 -7.58 0.47
C LEU A 167 -24.24 -8.52 1.43
N LEU A 168 -23.94 -8.09 2.65
CA LEU A 168 -23.32 -8.93 3.68
C LEU A 168 -24.17 -10.16 4.00
N TRP A 169 -25.49 -9.99 4.16
CA TRP A 169 -26.40 -11.09 4.42
C TRP A 169 -26.39 -12.16 3.30
N VAL A 170 -26.35 -11.73 2.03
CA VAL A 170 -26.19 -12.64 0.88
C VAL A 170 -24.81 -13.31 0.93
N MET A 171 -23.77 -12.54 1.22
CA MET A 171 -22.38 -12.99 1.27
C MET A 171 -22.14 -14.05 2.36
N GLU A 172 -22.77 -13.89 3.53
CA GLU A 172 -22.66 -14.87 4.64
C GLU A 172 -23.26 -16.23 4.29
N ARG A 173 -24.23 -16.28 3.36
CA ARG A 173 -24.89 -17.51 2.93
C ARG A 173 -24.16 -18.26 1.81
N ILE A 174 -23.26 -17.57 1.10
CA ILE A 174 -22.46 -18.22 0.05
C ILE A 174 -21.20 -18.81 0.69
N PRO A 175 -20.98 -20.13 0.63
CA PRO A 175 -19.79 -20.77 1.18
C PRO A 175 -18.58 -20.56 0.26
N VAL A 176 -18.18 -19.29 0.06
CA VAL A 176 -17.10 -18.90 -0.87
C VAL A 176 -15.80 -19.62 -0.53
N ASN A 177 -15.54 -19.85 0.77
CA ASN A 177 -14.34 -20.56 1.24
C ASN A 177 -14.27 -22.03 0.76
N LYS A 178 -15.40 -22.64 0.39
CA LYS A 178 -15.45 -23.98 -0.23
C LYS A 178 -15.14 -23.94 -1.72
N LEU A 179 -15.37 -22.80 -2.37
CA LEU A 179 -15.21 -22.63 -3.83
C LEU A 179 -13.85 -22.07 -4.22
N THR A 180 -13.27 -21.21 -3.36
CA THR A 180 -12.00 -20.56 -3.66
C THR A 180 -11.26 -20.17 -2.37
N THR A 181 -10.00 -19.74 -2.53
CA THR A 181 -9.18 -19.24 -1.42
C THR A 181 -8.66 -17.83 -1.74
N PRO A 182 -8.31 -17.02 -0.71
CA PRO A 182 -7.71 -15.70 -0.94
C PRO A 182 -6.48 -15.78 -1.85
N TYR A 183 -5.62 -16.76 -1.64
CA TYR A 183 -4.43 -16.99 -2.45
C TYR A 183 -4.78 -17.22 -3.94
N LYS A 184 -5.75 -18.10 -4.24
CA LYS A 184 -6.20 -18.33 -5.63
C LYS A 184 -6.73 -17.07 -6.29
N GLN A 185 -7.44 -16.22 -5.53
CA GLN A 185 -7.95 -14.95 -6.06
C GLN A 185 -6.83 -13.94 -6.30
N LYS A 186 -5.83 -13.84 -5.39
CA LYS A 186 -4.64 -13.02 -5.60
C LYS A 186 -3.87 -13.43 -6.86
N CYS A 187 -3.67 -14.72 -7.09
CA CYS A 187 -3.04 -15.21 -8.32
C CYS A 187 -3.82 -14.84 -9.60
N LYS A 188 -5.16 -14.88 -9.56
CA LYS A 188 -6.00 -14.47 -10.70
C LYS A 188 -5.92 -12.96 -10.94
N ILE A 189 -5.93 -12.17 -9.86
CA ILE A 189 -5.74 -10.72 -9.92
C ILE A 189 -4.36 -10.42 -10.52
N ASP A 190 -3.31 -11.03 -9.99
CA ASP A 190 -1.94 -10.85 -10.47
C ASP A 190 -1.81 -11.14 -11.98
N LYS A 191 -2.39 -12.25 -12.45
CA LYS A 191 -2.41 -12.58 -13.87
C LYS A 191 -3.13 -11.53 -14.73
N LEU A 192 -4.21 -10.94 -14.21
CA LEU A 192 -4.91 -9.86 -14.90
C LEU A 192 -4.08 -8.60 -14.95
N LEU A 193 -3.50 -8.19 -13.82
CA LEU A 193 -2.70 -6.97 -13.71
C LEU A 193 -1.47 -7.04 -14.60
N ARG A 194 -0.72 -8.13 -14.57
CA ARG A 194 0.46 -8.38 -15.43
C ARG A 194 0.13 -8.46 -16.93
N SER A 195 -1.13 -8.64 -17.31
CA SER A 195 -1.50 -8.68 -18.72
C SER A 195 -1.43 -7.33 -19.42
N GLN A 196 -1.25 -6.26 -18.66
CA GLN A 196 -1.16 -4.90 -19.16
C GLN A 196 0.21 -4.31 -18.79
N LYS A 197 0.98 -3.93 -19.80
CA LYS A 197 2.28 -3.28 -19.58
C LYS A 197 2.08 -1.84 -19.14
N VAL A 198 3.00 -1.33 -18.32
CA VAL A 198 3.07 0.09 -17.97
C VAL A 198 3.43 0.91 -19.21
N GLU A 199 4.44 0.45 -19.94
CA GLU A 199 4.87 1.09 -21.17
C GLU A 199 3.75 1.13 -22.23
N GLY A 200 3.47 2.31 -22.76
CA GLY A 200 2.41 2.54 -23.76
C GLY A 200 0.99 2.59 -23.18
N SER A 201 0.80 2.42 -21.88
CA SER A 201 -0.49 2.62 -21.22
C SER A 201 -0.72 4.12 -20.95
N LEU A 202 -1.91 4.63 -21.33
CA LEU A 202 -2.31 6.03 -21.03
C LEU A 202 -2.68 6.22 -19.54
N TYR A 203 -3.07 5.16 -18.86
CA TYR A 203 -3.45 5.17 -17.46
C TYR A 203 -2.77 4.01 -16.75
N ILE A 204 -2.10 4.32 -15.65
CA ILE A 204 -1.35 3.36 -14.83
C ILE A 204 -1.64 3.57 -13.34
N GLY A 205 -1.34 2.62 -12.51
CA GLY A 205 -1.46 2.73 -11.06
C GLY A 205 -1.73 1.41 -10.37
N ASN A 206 -2.12 1.47 -9.11
CA ASN A 206 -2.42 0.31 -8.28
C ASN A 206 -3.92 0.20 -7.97
N ILE A 207 -4.64 -0.67 -8.67
CA ILE A 207 -6.09 -0.90 -8.43
C ILE A 207 -6.36 -1.66 -7.11
N MET A 208 -5.33 -2.19 -6.47
CA MET A 208 -5.47 -2.96 -5.23
C MET A 208 -5.38 -2.11 -3.96
N GLY A 209 -5.03 -0.85 -4.07
CA GLY A 209 -5.02 0.10 -2.97
C GLY A 209 -6.41 0.44 -2.41
N ALA A 210 -6.47 1.35 -1.45
CA ALA A 210 -7.68 1.71 -0.73
C ALA A 210 -8.74 2.36 -1.63
N TYR A 211 -8.30 3.22 -2.54
CA TYR A 211 -9.18 3.99 -3.43
C TYR A 211 -9.50 3.28 -4.75
N ARG A 212 -8.96 2.05 -4.97
CA ARG A 212 -9.27 1.19 -6.12
C ARG A 212 -9.00 1.86 -7.47
N THR A 213 -10.03 2.01 -8.32
CA THR A 213 -9.92 2.61 -9.66
C THR A 213 -9.56 4.10 -9.63
N ARG A 214 -9.65 4.77 -8.48
CA ARG A 214 -9.20 6.15 -8.32
C ARG A 214 -7.68 6.29 -8.25
N GLU A 215 -6.97 5.20 -7.94
CA GLU A 215 -5.52 5.15 -7.96
C GLU A 215 -4.94 4.90 -9.36
N ILE A 216 -5.81 4.73 -10.36
CA ILE A 216 -5.43 4.65 -11.76
C ILE A 216 -5.48 6.06 -12.36
N VAL A 217 -4.31 6.63 -12.56
CA VAL A 217 -4.13 8.01 -13.00
C VAL A 217 -3.49 8.09 -14.39
N PRO A 218 -3.53 9.22 -15.08
CA PRO A 218 -2.76 9.43 -16.31
C PRO A 218 -1.28 9.10 -16.11
N ALA A 219 -0.69 8.35 -17.02
CA ALA A 219 0.71 7.93 -16.94
C ALA A 219 1.68 9.12 -16.94
N GLU A 220 1.26 10.24 -17.56
CA GLU A 220 2.02 11.51 -17.59
C GLU A 220 2.27 12.10 -16.20
N PHE A 221 1.42 11.84 -15.21
CA PHE A 221 1.65 12.30 -13.83
C PHE A 221 2.91 11.66 -13.22
N TYR A 222 3.15 10.39 -13.52
CA TYR A 222 4.37 9.69 -13.12
C TYR A 222 5.58 10.22 -13.90
N GLY A 223 5.51 10.25 -15.23
CA GLY A 223 6.62 10.63 -16.11
C GLY A 223 7.90 9.87 -15.76
N GLU A 224 9.04 10.57 -15.79
CA GLU A 224 10.31 10.05 -15.29
C GLU A 224 10.47 10.20 -13.77
N GLY A 225 9.54 10.89 -13.13
CA GLY A 225 9.61 11.27 -11.74
C GLY A 225 10.51 12.47 -11.47
N LYS A 226 10.35 13.03 -10.28
CA LYS A 226 11.22 14.07 -9.71
C LYS A 226 11.59 13.67 -8.29
N PHE A 227 12.71 14.16 -7.79
CA PHE A 227 13.07 13.99 -6.39
C PHE A 227 12.48 15.11 -5.55
N TYR A 228 11.97 14.75 -4.39
CA TYR A 228 11.37 15.64 -3.41
C TYR A 228 12.03 15.41 -2.05
N PRO A 229 12.27 16.46 -1.25
CA PRO A 229 12.71 16.30 0.14
C PRO A 229 11.71 15.42 0.91
N PHE A 230 12.23 14.47 1.66
CA PHE A 230 11.45 13.64 2.59
C PHE A 230 12.33 13.33 3.80
N GLU A 231 12.06 14.02 4.93
CA GLU A 231 12.90 14.01 6.14
C GLU A 231 14.36 14.38 5.82
N ASP A 232 15.29 13.48 6.02
CA ASP A 232 16.72 13.66 5.82
C ASP A 232 17.26 13.16 4.47
N ILE A 233 16.38 12.73 3.57
CA ILE A 233 16.72 12.25 2.22
C ILE A 233 15.85 12.87 1.13
N GLU A 234 16.13 12.54 -0.12
CA GLU A 234 15.24 12.81 -1.24
C GLU A 234 14.62 11.50 -1.75
N LEU A 235 13.31 11.50 -1.95
CA LEU A 235 12.60 10.37 -2.54
C LEU A 235 12.01 10.74 -3.90
N ARG A 236 12.01 9.75 -4.81
CA ARG A 236 11.38 9.92 -6.13
C ARG A 236 9.87 9.93 -5.99
N GLY A 237 9.24 10.98 -6.51
CA GLY A 237 7.80 11.14 -6.60
C GLY A 237 7.35 11.38 -8.03
N MET A 238 6.09 11.79 -8.19
CA MET A 238 5.48 12.10 -9.48
C MET A 238 6.19 13.25 -10.20
N ALA A 239 6.28 13.17 -11.53
CA ALA A 239 6.78 14.29 -12.35
C ALA A 239 5.85 15.50 -12.24
N ASP A 240 4.53 15.25 -12.18
CA ASP A 240 3.50 16.27 -11.92
C ASP A 240 2.76 15.93 -10.62
N ALA A 241 3.38 16.33 -9.51
CA ALA A 241 2.85 16.11 -8.17
C ALA A 241 1.53 16.84 -7.92
N ASP A 242 1.40 18.05 -8.43
CA ASP A 242 0.19 18.87 -8.25
C ASP A 242 -1.02 18.23 -8.94
N ALA A 243 -0.87 17.81 -10.20
CA ALA A 243 -1.92 17.11 -10.92
C ALA A 243 -2.31 15.78 -10.24
N TYR A 244 -1.32 15.00 -9.77
CA TYR A 244 -1.56 13.75 -9.05
C TYR A 244 -2.30 13.96 -7.73
N LEU A 245 -1.85 14.90 -6.90
CA LEU A 245 -2.43 15.18 -5.59
C LEU A 245 -3.82 15.82 -5.71
N THR A 246 -3.99 16.76 -6.65
CA THR A 246 -5.31 17.34 -6.95
C THR A 246 -6.30 16.28 -7.44
N PHE A 247 -5.86 15.38 -8.33
CA PHE A 247 -6.70 14.28 -8.81
C PHE A 247 -7.12 13.34 -7.69
N THR A 248 -6.22 13.06 -6.74
CA THR A 248 -6.42 12.05 -5.69
C THR A 248 -7.20 12.64 -4.51
N TYR A 249 -6.86 13.85 -4.06
CA TYR A 249 -7.33 14.45 -2.82
C TYR A 249 -8.12 15.74 -3.00
N GLY A 250 -8.16 16.33 -4.21
CA GLY A 250 -8.79 17.63 -4.45
C GLY A 250 -7.93 18.78 -3.92
N ASP A 251 -8.45 19.61 -3.05
CA ASP A 251 -7.67 20.65 -2.37
C ASP A 251 -6.78 20.04 -1.29
N TYR A 252 -5.68 19.44 -1.73
CA TYR A 252 -4.77 18.66 -0.89
C TYR A 252 -3.93 19.52 0.08
N MET A 253 -3.85 20.82 -0.15
CA MET A 253 -3.18 21.74 0.77
C MET A 253 -4.03 22.03 2.01
N GLN A 254 -5.34 21.85 1.94
CA GLN A 254 -6.22 21.98 3.10
C GLN A 254 -6.02 20.81 4.06
N LEU A 255 -5.70 21.13 5.33
CA LEU A 255 -5.57 20.12 6.37
C LEU A 255 -6.95 19.54 6.74
N PRO A 256 -7.04 18.21 6.97
CA PRO A 256 -8.27 17.62 7.47
C PRO A 256 -8.58 18.13 8.89
N PRO A 257 -9.86 18.11 9.31
CA PRO A 257 -10.24 18.39 10.70
C PRO A 257 -9.44 17.54 11.71
N GLU A 258 -9.19 18.08 12.90
CA GLU A 258 -8.32 17.42 13.91
C GLU A 258 -8.85 16.04 14.33
N ASP A 259 -10.15 15.84 14.40
CA ASP A 259 -10.79 14.57 14.72
C ASP A 259 -10.59 13.47 13.66
N GLN A 260 -10.14 13.85 12.46
CA GLN A 260 -9.80 12.94 11.36
C GLN A 260 -8.29 12.64 11.30
N ARG A 261 -7.45 13.32 12.07
CA ARG A 261 -6.00 13.10 12.17
C ARG A 261 -5.73 11.97 13.15
N LYS A 262 -5.78 10.73 12.66
CA LYS A 262 -5.66 9.53 13.50
C LYS A 262 -4.50 8.68 13.06
N THR A 263 -3.76 8.18 14.04
CA THR A 263 -2.77 7.12 13.89
C THR A 263 -3.40 5.78 14.23
N HIS A 264 -2.89 4.70 13.65
CA HIS A 264 -3.40 3.34 13.86
C HIS A 264 -2.32 2.42 14.42
N PHE A 265 -1.05 2.80 14.32
CA PHE A 265 0.07 2.00 14.78
C PHE A 265 0.78 2.63 15.98
N LYS A 266 1.22 1.78 16.89
CA LYS A 266 2.15 2.13 17.97
C LYS A 266 3.30 1.16 17.98
N ILE A 267 4.53 1.69 18.09
CA ILE A 267 5.70 0.86 18.28
C ILE A 267 5.84 0.48 19.75
N LEU A 268 6.04 -0.79 20.03
CA LEU A 268 6.13 -1.32 21.38
C LEU A 268 7.56 -1.72 21.75
N GLU A 269 8.35 -2.15 20.76
CA GLU A 269 9.69 -2.65 20.97
C GLU A 269 10.56 -2.37 19.75
N ILE A 270 11.82 -1.96 19.99
CA ILE A 270 12.86 -1.75 18.98
C ILE A 270 14.11 -2.46 19.47
N HIS A 271 14.67 -3.39 18.65
CA HIS A 271 15.89 -4.14 18.94
C HIS A 271 15.88 -4.78 20.36
N GLY A 272 14.73 -5.35 20.75
CA GLY A 272 14.58 -5.99 22.06
C GLY A 272 14.39 -5.01 23.24
N GLN A 273 14.33 -3.73 23.00
CA GLN A 273 14.07 -2.71 24.03
C GLN A 273 12.61 -2.26 23.97
N THR A 274 11.90 -2.37 25.09
CA THR A 274 10.52 -1.90 25.20
C THR A 274 10.47 -0.36 25.13
N VAL A 275 9.57 0.14 24.29
CA VAL A 275 9.29 1.58 24.20
C VAL A 275 8.31 1.93 25.32
N ALA A 276 8.66 2.96 26.14
CA ALA A 276 7.79 3.42 27.21
C ALA A 276 6.46 3.96 26.63
N GLU A 277 5.34 3.64 27.26
CA GLU A 277 4.07 4.28 26.96
C GLU A 277 4.11 5.74 27.43
N GLU A 278 3.75 6.67 26.55
CA GLU A 278 3.52 8.08 26.89
C GLU A 278 2.12 8.28 27.49
#